data_eec72e76efd0c83615d9924e5717a5ae
#
_entry.id   eec72e76efd0c83615d9924e5717a5ae
#
_cell.length_a   1.000
_cell.length_b   1.000
_cell.length_c   1.000
_cell.angle_alpha   90.00
_cell.angle_beta   90.00
_cell.angle_gamma   90.00
#
_symmetry.space_group_name_H-M   'P 1'
#
loop_
_entity.id
_entity.type
_entity.pdbx_description
1 polymer ?
#
loop_
_entity_poly.entity_id
_entity_poly.type
_entity_poly.pdbx_seq_one_letter_code
_entity_poly.pdbx_strand_id
1 'polypeptide(L)'
;YWHINLAWLLFLCLISPNLMLGWIAVLGFHGFKTRLINVIGHSDYVLKTHTNSPILAYVYLHGEPWHANHHEDPKNWRFGRRWYEIDIGAWIIWVCVKLKIAKARI
;
A
#
# COMPACT_ATOMS: atom_id res chain seq x y z
N TYR A 1 8.27 -2.62 -15.46
CA TYR A 1 8.67 -1.51 -14.56
C TYR A 1 10.06 -1.69 -13.94
N TRP A 2 10.71 -2.88 -14.02
CA TRP A 2 12.05 -3.12 -13.46
C TRP A 2 13.13 -2.22 -14.07
N HIS A 3 13.05 -1.93 -15.36
CA HIS A 3 13.98 -1.04 -16.06
C HIS A 3 13.92 0.42 -15.56
N ILE A 4 12.75 0.89 -15.14
CA ILE A 4 12.58 2.23 -14.56
C ILE A 4 13.28 2.28 -13.19
N ASN A 5 13.10 1.24 -12.37
CA ASN A 5 13.79 1.14 -11.08
C ASN A 5 15.31 1.05 -11.25
N LEU A 6 15.78 0.31 -12.25
CA LEU A 6 17.21 0.21 -12.56
C LEU A 6 17.78 1.57 -13.00
N ALA A 7 17.11 2.26 -13.91
CA ALA A 7 17.52 3.59 -14.35
C ALA A 7 17.56 4.59 -13.18
N TRP A 8 16.58 4.52 -12.28
CA TRP A 8 16.53 5.33 -11.07
C TRP A 8 17.65 5.01 -10.10
N LEU A 9 17.96 3.73 -9.89
CA LEU A 9 19.09 3.29 -9.05
C LEU A 9 20.44 3.79 -9.60
N LEU A 10 20.65 3.69 -10.91
CA LEU A 10 21.85 4.19 -11.55
C LEU A 10 21.97 5.71 -11.40
N PHE A 11 20.88 6.44 -11.59
CA PHE A 11 20.84 7.88 -11.39
C PHE A 11 21.17 8.27 -9.95
N LEU A 12 20.58 7.60 -8.95
CA LEU A 12 20.90 7.83 -7.54
C LEU A 12 22.35 7.49 -7.20
N CYS A 13 22.90 6.42 -7.79
CA CYS A 13 24.30 6.04 -7.61
C CYS A 13 25.25 7.11 -8.14
N LEU A 14 24.93 7.75 -9.26
CA LEU A 14 25.73 8.86 -9.81
C LEU A 14 25.74 10.10 -8.91
N ILE A 15 24.66 10.33 -8.15
CA ILE A 15 24.59 11.43 -7.19
C ILE A 15 25.33 11.04 -5.90
N SER A 16 24.99 9.89 -5.32
CA SER A 16 25.61 9.35 -4.12
C SER A 16 25.28 7.88 -3.94
N PRO A 17 26.28 7.00 -3.72
CA PRO A 17 26.04 5.58 -3.39
C PRO A 17 25.13 5.38 -2.17
N ASN A 18 25.18 6.28 -1.19
CA ASN A 18 24.33 6.21 -0.01
C ASN A 18 22.83 6.41 -0.34
N LEU A 19 22.51 7.27 -1.31
CA LEU A 19 21.14 7.44 -1.81
C LEU A 19 20.64 6.18 -2.51
N MET A 20 21.50 5.54 -3.30
CA MET A 20 21.17 4.27 -3.94
C MET A 20 20.91 3.17 -2.88
N LEU A 21 21.78 3.03 -1.87
CA LEU A 21 21.58 2.06 -0.78
C LEU A 21 20.30 2.35 0.01
N GLY A 22 20.02 3.61 0.30
CA GLY A 22 18.78 4.05 0.95
C GLY A 22 17.55 3.64 0.14
N TRP A 23 17.58 3.83 -1.17
CA TRP A 23 16.47 3.42 -2.06
C TRP A 23 16.27 1.90 -2.09
N ILE A 24 17.35 1.12 -2.14
CA ILE A 24 17.29 -0.35 -2.05
C ILE A 24 16.65 -0.78 -0.73
N ALA A 25 17.02 -0.15 0.39
CA ALA A 25 16.43 -0.44 1.69
C ALA A 25 14.92 -0.13 1.71
N VAL A 26 14.50 0.99 1.12
CA VAL A 26 13.07 1.37 0.99
C VAL A 26 12.31 0.33 0.17
N LEU A 27 12.86 -0.12 -0.98
CA LEU A 27 12.24 -1.14 -1.81
C LEU A 27 12.12 -2.48 -1.07
N GLY A 28 13.17 -2.87 -0.35
CA GLY A 28 13.18 -4.08 0.48
C GLY A 28 12.12 -4.02 1.58
N PHE A 29 12.05 -2.92 2.30
CA PHE A 29 11.04 -2.69 3.34
C PHE A 29 9.62 -2.71 2.77
N HIS A 30 9.40 -2.03 1.64
CA HIS A 30 8.09 -2.04 0.98
C HIS A 30 7.67 -3.46 0.55
N GLY A 31 8.57 -4.21 -0.05
CA GLY A 31 8.31 -5.60 -0.44
C GLY A 31 8.02 -6.51 0.76
N PHE A 32 8.77 -6.36 1.86
CA PHE A 32 8.53 -7.08 3.11
C PHE A 32 7.16 -6.74 3.70
N LYS A 33 6.84 -5.45 3.82
CA LYS A 33 5.56 -4.96 4.31
C LYS A 33 4.39 -5.55 3.52
N THR A 34 4.46 -5.49 2.20
CA THR A 34 3.39 -5.98 1.33
C THR A 34 3.18 -7.48 1.49
N ARG A 35 4.27 -8.26 1.58
CA ARG A 35 4.19 -9.71 1.82
C ARG A 35 3.57 -10.01 3.19
N LEU A 36 3.97 -9.28 4.22
CA LEU A 36 3.44 -9.45 5.58
C LEU A 36 1.92 -9.21 5.62
N ILE A 37 1.46 -8.13 5.01
CA ILE A 37 0.03 -7.81 4.91
C ILE A 37 -0.73 -8.91 4.16
N ASN A 38 -0.19 -9.40 3.04
CA ASN A 38 -0.82 -10.47 2.29
C ASN A 38 -0.87 -11.79 3.09
N VAL A 39 0.22 -12.18 3.75
CA VAL A 39 0.25 -13.39 4.58
C VAL A 39 -0.79 -13.31 5.71
N ILE A 40 -0.85 -12.19 6.42
CA ILE A 40 -1.81 -12.00 7.50
C ILE A 40 -3.24 -11.90 6.95
N GLY A 41 -3.44 -11.14 5.89
CA GLY A 41 -4.75 -10.95 5.26
C GLY A 41 -5.36 -12.23 4.69
N HIS A 42 -4.52 -13.18 4.29
CA HIS A 42 -4.92 -14.50 3.79
C HIS A 42 -4.67 -15.65 4.79
N SER A 43 -4.43 -15.35 6.06
CA SER A 43 -4.03 -16.35 7.07
C SER A 43 -5.13 -17.35 7.42
N ASP A 44 -6.38 -17.05 7.11
CA ASP A 44 -7.50 -17.95 7.39
C ASP A 44 -7.72 -18.97 6.28
N TYR A 45 -6.73 -19.86 6.14
CA TYR A 45 -6.71 -20.90 5.11
C TYR A 45 -7.87 -21.90 5.25
N VAL A 46 -8.36 -22.12 6.48
CA VAL A 46 -9.38 -23.12 6.79
C VAL A 46 -10.76 -22.64 6.39
N LEU A 47 -11.08 -21.37 6.64
CA LEU A 47 -12.39 -20.77 6.33
C LEU A 47 -12.45 -20.09 4.97
N LYS A 48 -11.32 -20.00 4.23
CA LYS A 48 -11.19 -19.25 2.97
C LYS A 48 -11.67 -17.78 3.07
N THR A 49 -11.55 -17.21 4.26
CA THR A 49 -11.92 -15.82 4.53
C THR A 49 -10.69 -14.93 4.58
N HIS A 50 -10.90 -13.67 4.27
CA HIS A 50 -9.85 -12.66 4.38
C HIS A 50 -10.03 -11.91 5.70
N THR A 51 -8.91 -11.48 6.30
CA THR A 51 -8.92 -10.78 7.59
C THR A 51 -8.41 -9.35 7.46
N ASN A 52 -8.96 -8.46 8.28
CA ASN A 52 -8.42 -7.13 8.50
C ASN A 52 -7.37 -7.18 9.60
N SER A 53 -6.28 -6.42 9.46
CA SER A 53 -5.26 -6.28 10.50
C SER A 53 -5.18 -4.84 11.00
N PRO A 54 -5.96 -4.46 12.04
CA PRO A 54 -5.97 -3.10 12.57
C PRO A 54 -4.59 -2.64 13.04
N ILE A 55 -3.81 -3.52 13.68
CA ILE A 55 -2.47 -3.19 14.17
C ILE A 55 -1.58 -2.73 13.02
N LEU A 56 -1.54 -3.48 11.91
CA LEU A 56 -0.75 -3.10 10.73
C LEU A 56 -1.30 -1.84 10.07
N ALA A 57 -2.63 -1.66 10.04
CA ALA A 57 -3.24 -0.46 9.50
C ALA A 57 -2.83 0.81 10.26
N TYR A 58 -2.79 0.75 11.58
CA TYR A 58 -2.36 1.87 12.41
C TYR A 58 -0.84 2.10 12.38
N VAL A 59 -0.04 1.03 12.25
CA VAL A 59 1.42 1.16 12.12
C VAL A 59 1.81 1.77 10.77
N TYR A 60 1.17 1.33 9.69
CA TYR A 60 1.52 1.78 8.33
C TYR A 60 0.67 2.95 7.83
N LEU A 61 -0.40 3.29 8.52
CA LEU A 61 -1.32 4.41 8.21
C LEU A 61 -1.89 4.40 6.79
N HIS A 62 -2.07 3.22 6.20
CA HIS A 62 -2.65 3.07 4.86
C HIS A 62 -3.69 1.94 4.80
N GLY A 63 -4.44 1.87 3.72
CA GLY A 63 -5.61 1.00 3.60
C GLY A 63 -5.33 -0.48 3.38
N GLU A 64 -4.16 -0.88 2.84
CA GLU A 64 -3.88 -2.29 2.49
C GLU A 64 -4.14 -3.31 3.61
N PRO A 65 -3.89 -3.04 4.91
CA PRO A 65 -4.22 -3.97 5.99
C PRO A 65 -5.73 -4.14 6.24
N TRP A 66 -6.60 -3.31 5.67
CA TRP A 66 -8.05 -3.54 5.62
C TRP A 66 -8.39 -4.53 4.51
N HIS A 67 -7.69 -5.64 4.49
CA HIS A 67 -7.61 -6.59 3.39
C HIS A 67 -8.94 -7.31 3.12
N ALA A 68 -9.67 -7.66 4.16
CA ALA A 68 -11.02 -8.25 4.04
C ALA A 68 -11.98 -7.28 3.35
N ASN A 69 -11.96 -6.00 3.73
CA ASN A 69 -12.81 -4.99 3.09
C ASN A 69 -12.51 -4.86 1.59
N HIS A 70 -11.22 -4.92 1.23
CA HIS A 70 -10.81 -4.89 -0.18
C HIS A 70 -11.33 -6.12 -0.95
N HIS A 71 -11.24 -7.32 -0.39
CA HIS A 71 -11.73 -8.53 -1.03
C HIS A 71 -13.25 -8.60 -1.17
N GLU A 72 -14.00 -7.98 -0.26
CA GLU A 72 -15.45 -7.87 -0.37
C GLU A 72 -15.89 -6.93 -1.51
N ASP A 73 -15.13 -5.86 -1.74
CA ASP A 73 -15.41 -4.92 -2.84
C ASP A 73 -14.10 -4.45 -3.50
N PRO A 74 -13.51 -5.28 -4.39
CA PRO A 74 -12.22 -5.00 -5.01
C PRO A 74 -12.20 -3.77 -5.92
N LYS A 75 -13.37 -3.25 -6.30
CA LYS A 75 -13.50 -2.06 -7.15
C LYS A 75 -13.53 -0.77 -6.35
N ASN A 76 -13.72 -0.86 -5.04
CA ASN A 76 -13.74 0.31 -4.17
C ASN A 76 -12.31 0.82 -3.94
N TRP A 77 -12.09 2.08 -4.20
CA TRP A 77 -10.81 2.74 -3.95
C TRP A 77 -10.54 3.01 -2.46
N ARG A 78 -11.59 2.88 -1.60
CA ARG A 78 -11.47 2.98 -0.14
C ARG A 78 -11.41 1.59 0.46
N PHE A 79 -10.33 1.29 1.15
CA PHE A 79 -10.19 0.04 1.90
C PHE A 79 -10.73 0.21 3.33
N GLY A 80 -10.49 1.35 3.97
CA GLY A 80 -11.14 1.71 5.23
C GLY A 80 -12.60 2.13 5.01
N ARG A 81 -13.56 1.44 5.67
CA ARG A 81 -15.00 1.69 5.52
C ARG A 81 -15.60 2.41 6.73
N ARG A 82 -15.05 2.13 7.91
CA ARG A 82 -15.51 2.72 9.17
C ARG A 82 -14.68 3.94 9.52
N TRP A 83 -15.20 4.83 10.35
CA TRP A 83 -14.55 6.09 10.73
C TRP A 83 -13.17 5.89 11.40
N TYR A 84 -12.98 4.76 12.10
CA TYR A 84 -11.72 4.41 12.76
C TYR A 84 -10.76 3.60 11.87
N GLU A 85 -11.18 3.20 10.69
CA GLU A 85 -10.35 2.47 9.73
C GLU A 85 -9.53 3.47 8.94
N ILE A 86 -8.35 3.83 9.49
CA ILE A 86 -7.44 4.80 8.88
C ILE A 86 -6.97 4.28 7.51
N ASP A 87 -7.15 5.13 6.50
CA ASP A 87 -6.75 4.88 5.12
C ASP A 87 -6.30 6.19 4.48
N ILE A 88 -5.03 6.58 4.75
CA ILE A 88 -4.46 7.82 4.21
C ILE A 88 -4.42 7.78 2.68
N GLY A 89 -4.23 6.60 2.07
CA GLY A 89 -4.27 6.43 0.63
C GLY A 89 -5.61 6.88 0.04
N ALA A 90 -6.71 6.47 0.66
CA ALA A 90 -8.04 6.91 0.25
C ALA A 90 -8.25 8.43 0.46
N TRP A 91 -7.70 9.01 1.52
CA TRP A 91 -7.79 10.47 1.73
C TRP A 91 -7.04 11.24 0.66
N ILE A 92 -5.84 10.77 0.25
CA ILE A 92 -5.08 11.37 -0.85
C ILE A 92 -5.86 11.27 -2.16
N ILE A 93 -6.42 10.10 -2.47
CA ILE A 93 -7.25 9.90 -3.67
C ILE A 93 -8.46 10.85 -3.63
N TRP A 94 -9.12 10.97 -2.48
CA TRP A 94 -10.25 11.88 -2.32
C TRP A 94 -9.86 13.34 -2.61
N VAL A 95 -8.72 13.81 -2.09
CA VAL A 95 -8.20 15.15 -2.38
C VAL A 95 -7.93 15.31 -3.88
N CYS A 96 -7.26 14.34 -4.51
CA CYS A 96 -6.99 14.36 -5.95
C CYS A 96 -8.27 14.43 -6.79
N VAL A 97 -9.32 13.72 -6.38
CA VAL A 97 -10.63 13.77 -7.03
C VAL A 97 -11.28 15.14 -6.86
N LYS A 98 -11.23 15.72 -5.65
CA LYS A 98 -11.75 17.07 -5.39
C LYS A 98 -11.03 18.15 -6.20
N LEU A 99 -9.72 18.01 -6.38
CA LEU A 99 -8.90 18.89 -7.20
C LEU A 99 -9.01 18.60 -8.71
N LYS A 100 -9.85 17.64 -9.13
CA LYS A 100 -10.03 17.19 -10.52
C LYS A 100 -8.75 16.66 -11.17
N ILE A 101 -7.74 16.25 -10.38
CA ILE A 101 -6.49 15.63 -10.84
C ILE A 101 -6.71 14.15 -11.15
N ALA A 102 -7.65 13.50 -10.46
CA ALA A 102 -8.00 12.09 -10.63
C ALA A 102 -9.50 11.90 -10.77
N LYS A 103 -9.90 10.76 -11.37
CA LYS A 103 -11.29 10.30 -11.39
C LYS A 103 -11.35 8.99 -10.59
N ALA A 104 -12.16 8.95 -9.54
CA ALA A 104 -12.50 7.71 -8.86
C ALA A 104 -13.83 7.18 -9.39
N ARG A 105 -13.96 5.87 -9.60
CA ARG A 105 -15.26 5.23 -9.77
C ARG A 105 -15.95 5.24 -8.40
N ILE A 106 -17.02 6.00 -8.32
CA ILE A 106 -17.94 6.00 -7.18
C ILE A 106 -19.05 4.98 -7.50
#